data_259fe58bb61fb2098ee320497f3ed22a
#
_entry.id   259fe58bb61fb2098ee320497f3ed22a
#
_cell.length_a   1.000
_cell.length_b   1.000
_cell.length_c   1.000
_cell.angle_alpha   90.00
_cell.angle_beta   90.00
_cell.angle_gamma   90.00
#
_symmetry.space_group_name_H-M   'P 1'
#
loop_
_entity.id
_entity.type
_entity.pdbx_description
1 polymer ?
#
loop_
_entity_poly.entity_id
_entity_poly.type
_entity_poly.pdbx_seq_one_letter_code
_entity_poly.pdbx_strand_id
1 'polypeptide(L)'
;YDDYSSGQAVTVTQIDAIEISGPPEDLSPMIADIRLSSVNIHGAEMYASQMMGTPGTPTTAQVNFGNLDDNAVGESHTITIAGVDYTHAVVEFDTAESIVSGLLSQLNTGLAGTEISASLVTDVSGMPSIVLEGPTDALTAEIASGIKLSSRELTDTEMPAMMGDPGMTGMPATADISLGMLHGDIDVGESHTITIAGEIFTYTVEADDTAESIANGLLGHVTAALAGTSISASLK
;
A
#
# COMPACT_ATOMS: atom_id res chain seq x y z
N TYR A 1 9.64 38.43 29.66
CA TYR A 1 10.83 38.16 28.85
C TYR A 1 10.58 36.86 28.13
N ASP A 2 10.16 36.97 26.87
CA ASP A 2 9.84 35.84 25.99
C ASP A 2 11.14 35.37 25.35
N ASP A 3 11.53 34.14 25.68
CA ASP A 3 12.62 33.46 24.98
C ASP A 3 12.03 32.79 23.74
N TYR A 4 12.12 33.48 22.62
CA TYR A 4 11.86 32.90 21.29
C TYR A 4 13.02 31.95 20.96
N SER A 5 12.85 30.67 21.28
CA SER A 5 13.74 29.64 20.74
C SER A 5 13.60 29.64 19.22
N SER A 6 14.67 30.07 18.56
CA SER A 6 14.82 30.00 17.12
C SER A 6 14.69 28.55 16.65
N GLY A 7 13.51 28.19 16.14
CA GLY A 7 13.33 26.95 15.41
C GLY A 7 14.30 26.94 14.23
N GLN A 8 15.30 26.09 14.27
CA GLN A 8 16.08 25.77 13.08
C GLN A 8 15.10 25.18 12.05
N ALA A 9 14.96 25.84 10.93
CA ALA A 9 14.30 25.28 9.78
C ALA A 9 15.11 24.06 9.34
N VAL A 10 14.56 22.88 9.57
CA VAL A 10 15.08 21.65 8.97
C VAL A 10 14.83 21.80 7.48
N THR A 11 15.87 22.07 6.73
CA THR A 11 15.81 22.01 5.27
C THR A 11 15.69 20.53 4.92
N VAL A 12 14.47 20.05 4.68
CA VAL A 12 14.25 18.74 4.08
C VAL A 12 14.72 18.89 2.63
N THR A 13 15.85 18.28 2.30
CA THR A 13 16.28 18.18 0.91
C THR A 13 15.32 17.19 0.24
N GLN A 14 14.39 17.72 -0.53
CA GLN A 14 13.46 16.89 -1.30
C GLN A 14 14.24 16.27 -2.44
N ILE A 15 14.20 14.94 -2.55
CA ILE A 15 14.78 14.21 -3.67
C ILE A 15 13.66 14.02 -4.69
N ASP A 16 13.76 14.70 -5.82
CA ASP A 16 12.69 14.73 -6.81
C ASP A 16 12.84 13.67 -7.90
N ALA A 17 14.08 13.25 -8.21
CA ALA A 17 14.32 12.31 -9.29
C ALA A 17 15.68 11.60 -9.18
N ILE A 18 15.81 10.48 -9.90
CA ILE A 18 17.08 9.88 -10.32
C ILE A 18 17.37 10.38 -11.73
N GLU A 19 18.45 11.12 -11.91
CA GLU A 19 18.94 11.51 -13.22
C GLU A 19 19.91 10.46 -13.77
N ILE A 20 19.66 9.98 -14.98
CA ILE A 20 20.53 9.10 -15.73
C ILE A 20 21.19 9.96 -16.83
N SER A 21 22.50 9.90 -16.93
CA SER A 21 23.29 10.74 -17.84
C SER A 21 24.33 9.91 -18.57
N GLY A 22 24.49 10.16 -19.86
CA GLY A 22 25.47 9.46 -20.68
C GLY A 22 25.56 9.99 -22.09
N PRO A 23 26.48 9.45 -22.92
CA PRO A 23 26.56 9.79 -24.34
C PRO A 23 25.20 9.60 -25.02
N PRO A 24 24.75 10.53 -25.87
CA PRO A 24 23.46 10.45 -26.55
C PRO A 24 23.22 9.16 -27.33
N GLU A 25 24.29 8.64 -27.93
CA GLU A 25 24.26 7.37 -28.68
C GLU A 25 23.97 6.12 -27.81
N ASP A 26 24.39 6.18 -26.55
CA ASP A 26 24.20 5.07 -25.60
C ASP A 26 22.88 5.20 -24.84
N LEU A 27 22.51 6.41 -24.42
CA LEU A 27 21.33 6.64 -23.59
C LEU A 27 20.03 6.72 -24.39
N SER A 28 20.01 7.39 -25.56
CA SER A 28 18.77 7.61 -26.32
C SER A 28 17.98 6.35 -26.66
N PRO A 29 18.60 5.22 -27.07
CA PRO A 29 17.84 4.00 -27.35
C PRO A 29 17.25 3.35 -26.09
N MET A 30 17.77 3.65 -24.89
CA MET A 30 17.32 3.05 -23.63
C MET A 30 16.17 3.82 -22.98
N ILE A 31 16.02 5.12 -23.27
CA ILE A 31 15.07 5.99 -22.54
C ILE A 31 13.64 5.46 -22.61
N ALA A 32 13.23 4.92 -23.74
CA ALA A 32 11.86 4.40 -23.93
C ALA A 32 11.54 3.20 -23.00
N ASP A 33 12.58 2.50 -22.55
CA ASP A 33 12.45 1.30 -21.69
C ASP A 33 12.71 1.62 -20.21
N ILE A 34 13.08 2.88 -19.87
CA ILE A 34 13.31 3.29 -18.50
C ILE A 34 11.96 3.68 -17.88
N ARG A 35 11.61 3.02 -16.78
CA ARG A 35 10.37 3.30 -16.02
C ARG A 35 10.54 3.00 -14.56
N LEU A 36 9.76 3.68 -13.75
CA LEU A 36 9.54 3.37 -12.34
C LEU A 36 8.15 2.79 -12.19
N SER A 37 8.04 1.61 -11.62
CA SER A 37 6.79 1.00 -11.17
C SER A 37 6.78 0.95 -9.64
N SER A 38 5.70 1.35 -9.01
CA SER A 38 5.53 1.29 -7.57
C SER A 38 4.27 0.51 -7.23
N VAL A 39 4.41 -0.43 -6.31
CA VAL A 39 3.30 -1.11 -5.67
C VAL A 39 3.14 -0.48 -4.30
N ASN A 40 2.19 0.44 -4.19
CA ASN A 40 1.87 1.12 -2.95
C ASN A 40 0.83 0.33 -2.17
N ILE A 41 0.97 0.34 -0.86
CA ILE A 41 0.06 -0.32 0.06
C ILE A 41 -0.77 0.75 0.74
N HIS A 42 -2.07 0.75 0.47
CA HIS A 42 -3.00 1.63 1.16
C HIS A 42 -3.73 0.85 2.25
N GLY A 43 -3.57 1.30 3.49
CA GLY A 43 -4.34 0.79 4.62
C GLY A 43 -5.61 1.62 4.81
N ALA A 44 -6.78 1.00 4.72
CA ALA A 44 -8.04 1.60 5.12
C ALA A 44 -8.58 0.88 6.36
N GLU A 45 -8.93 1.64 7.40
CA GLU A 45 -9.60 1.09 8.59
C GLU A 45 -11.03 1.61 8.68
N MET A 46 -11.99 0.71 8.79
CA MET A 46 -13.39 1.04 9.04
C MET A 46 -13.90 0.32 10.27
N TYR A 47 -14.49 1.07 11.19
CA TYR A 47 -15.14 0.49 12.36
C TYR A 47 -16.53 -0.02 12.03
N ALA A 48 -16.91 -1.15 12.64
CA ALA A 48 -18.24 -1.70 12.49
C ALA A 48 -19.31 -0.73 13.02
N SER A 49 -20.42 -0.62 12.31
CA SER A 49 -21.62 0.02 12.86
C SER A 49 -22.26 -0.91 13.86
N GLN A 50 -22.65 -0.41 15.02
CA GLN A 50 -23.14 -1.23 16.13
C GLN A 50 -24.54 -0.83 16.56
N MET A 51 -25.32 -1.82 16.95
CA MET A 51 -26.60 -1.63 17.63
C MET A 51 -26.57 -2.43 18.94
N MET A 52 -26.50 -1.69 20.04
CA MET A 52 -26.46 -2.29 21.38
C MET A 52 -27.78 -2.96 21.71
N GLY A 53 -27.70 -4.22 22.14
CA GLY A 53 -28.84 -4.96 22.65
C GLY A 53 -29.37 -4.41 23.99
N THR A 54 -30.59 -4.73 24.31
CA THR A 54 -31.17 -4.53 25.62
C THR A 54 -31.52 -5.92 26.21
N PRO A 55 -31.83 -6.03 27.50
CA PRO A 55 -32.21 -7.34 28.05
C PRO A 55 -33.29 -8.03 27.22
N GLY A 56 -32.93 -9.17 26.60
CA GLY A 56 -33.78 -9.94 25.70
C GLY A 56 -33.65 -9.63 24.20
N THR A 57 -32.80 -8.67 23.82
CA THR A 57 -32.42 -8.43 22.43
C THR A 57 -30.89 -8.49 22.30
N PRO A 58 -30.34 -9.14 21.26
CA PRO A 58 -28.90 -9.24 21.08
C PRO A 58 -28.28 -7.89 20.74
N THR A 59 -26.96 -7.76 20.99
CA THR A 59 -26.12 -6.75 20.40
C THR A 59 -25.74 -7.18 19.00
N THR A 60 -25.72 -6.25 18.05
CA THR A 60 -25.24 -6.49 16.69
C THR A 60 -24.13 -5.53 16.34
N ALA A 61 -23.17 -5.99 15.53
CA ALA A 61 -22.15 -5.17 14.92
C ALA A 61 -22.06 -5.54 13.44
N GLN A 62 -22.16 -4.55 12.56
CA GLN A 62 -22.11 -4.75 11.11
C GLN A 62 -20.81 -4.21 10.55
N VAL A 63 -20.05 -5.06 9.89
CA VAL A 63 -18.84 -4.74 9.14
C VAL A 63 -19.21 -4.61 7.67
N ASN A 64 -19.06 -3.41 7.12
CA ASN A 64 -19.30 -3.13 5.71
C ASN A 64 -17.97 -3.18 4.95
N PHE A 65 -17.97 -3.77 3.76
CA PHE A 65 -16.75 -3.92 2.97
C PHE A 65 -16.57 -2.82 1.93
N GLY A 66 -17.52 -1.92 1.76
CA GLY A 66 -17.45 -0.91 0.72
C GLY A 66 -17.40 -1.54 -0.68
N ASN A 67 -16.61 -0.96 -1.57
CA ASN A 67 -16.42 -1.48 -2.92
C ASN A 67 -15.18 -2.39 -2.94
N LEU A 68 -15.39 -3.68 -3.22
CA LEU A 68 -14.36 -4.70 -3.39
C LEU A 68 -14.18 -5.07 -4.88
N ASP A 69 -14.51 -4.17 -5.81
CA ASP A 69 -14.55 -4.52 -7.25
C ASP A 69 -13.17 -4.60 -7.91
N ASP A 70 -12.14 -3.97 -7.33
CA ASP A 70 -10.80 -3.85 -7.89
C ASP A 70 -9.73 -4.56 -7.03
N ASN A 71 -10.06 -5.75 -6.51
CA ASN A 71 -9.11 -6.49 -5.67
C ASN A 71 -7.95 -7.07 -6.48
N ALA A 72 -6.73 -6.77 -6.06
CA ALA A 72 -5.51 -7.31 -6.67
C ALA A 72 -4.93 -8.48 -5.85
N VAL A 73 -4.30 -9.42 -6.54
CA VAL A 73 -3.59 -10.53 -5.88
C VAL A 73 -2.50 -9.97 -4.96
N GLY A 74 -2.51 -10.40 -3.71
CA GLY A 74 -1.59 -9.92 -2.67
C GLY A 74 -2.20 -8.89 -1.73
N GLU A 75 -3.37 -8.33 -2.04
CA GLU A 75 -4.17 -7.56 -1.08
C GLU A 75 -4.65 -8.44 0.07
N SER A 76 -5.07 -7.83 1.15
CA SER A 76 -5.63 -8.55 2.27
C SER A 76 -6.67 -7.73 3.01
N HIS A 77 -7.69 -8.42 3.50
CA HIS A 77 -8.74 -7.84 4.33
C HIS A 77 -8.76 -8.55 5.67
N THR A 78 -8.74 -7.79 6.75
CA THR A 78 -8.65 -8.31 8.13
C THR A 78 -9.80 -7.75 8.97
N ILE A 79 -10.57 -8.63 9.58
CA ILE A 79 -11.53 -8.23 10.63
C ILE A 79 -10.88 -8.51 11.98
N THR A 80 -10.78 -7.48 12.82
CA THR A 80 -10.29 -7.61 14.20
C THR A 80 -11.47 -7.63 15.16
N ILE A 81 -11.52 -8.62 16.04
CA ILE A 81 -12.55 -8.75 17.10
C ILE A 81 -11.85 -9.07 18.41
N ALA A 82 -12.03 -8.24 19.43
CA ALA A 82 -11.40 -8.40 20.74
C ALA A 82 -9.88 -8.63 20.68
N GLY A 83 -9.20 -7.98 19.70
CA GLY A 83 -7.76 -8.11 19.49
C GLY A 83 -7.31 -9.37 18.74
N VAL A 84 -8.26 -10.17 18.23
CA VAL A 84 -7.96 -11.33 17.36
C VAL A 84 -8.24 -10.96 15.92
N ASP A 85 -7.26 -11.23 15.05
CA ASP A 85 -7.31 -10.92 13.63
C ASP A 85 -7.74 -12.13 12.80
N TYR A 86 -8.67 -11.89 11.88
CA TYR A 86 -9.17 -12.85 10.90
C TYR A 86 -8.90 -12.29 9.51
N THR A 87 -7.91 -12.84 8.81
CA THR A 87 -7.39 -12.27 7.56
C THR A 87 -7.66 -13.16 6.36
N HIS A 88 -8.22 -12.59 5.30
CA HIS A 88 -8.29 -13.18 3.98
C HIS A 88 -7.28 -12.49 3.06
N ALA A 89 -6.34 -13.26 2.50
CA ALA A 89 -5.44 -12.78 1.48
C ALA A 89 -6.08 -13.03 0.11
N VAL A 90 -6.12 -12.00 -0.72
CA VAL A 90 -6.70 -12.04 -2.07
C VAL A 90 -5.82 -12.90 -2.97
N VAL A 91 -6.43 -13.87 -3.64
CA VAL A 91 -5.79 -14.75 -4.61
C VAL A 91 -6.38 -14.56 -6.00
N GLU A 92 -5.72 -15.13 -7.00
CA GLU A 92 -6.17 -15.05 -8.40
C GLU A 92 -7.61 -15.59 -8.55
N PHE A 93 -8.46 -14.82 -9.22
CA PHE A 93 -9.89 -15.06 -9.43
C PHE A 93 -10.80 -14.85 -8.20
N ASP A 94 -10.30 -14.27 -7.11
CA ASP A 94 -11.18 -13.85 -6.03
C ASP A 94 -12.15 -12.76 -6.51
N THR A 95 -13.35 -12.86 -6.01
CA THR A 95 -14.42 -11.88 -6.17
C THR A 95 -14.75 -11.27 -4.80
N ALA A 96 -15.43 -10.15 -4.77
CA ALA A 96 -15.94 -9.57 -3.51
C ALA A 96 -16.68 -10.62 -2.65
N GLU A 97 -17.50 -11.48 -3.29
CA GLU A 97 -18.25 -12.52 -2.59
C GLU A 97 -17.32 -13.61 -2.01
N SER A 98 -16.27 -14.03 -2.75
CA SER A 98 -15.32 -15.05 -2.25
C SER A 98 -14.49 -14.52 -1.08
N ILE A 99 -14.08 -13.26 -1.12
CA ILE A 99 -13.32 -12.60 -0.06
C ILE A 99 -14.16 -12.55 1.23
N VAL A 100 -15.39 -12.03 1.13
CA VAL A 100 -16.29 -11.93 2.28
C VAL A 100 -16.66 -13.30 2.83
N SER A 101 -16.87 -14.29 1.95
CA SER A 101 -17.14 -15.69 2.37
C SER A 101 -15.93 -16.32 3.05
N GLY A 102 -14.73 -16.02 2.59
CA GLY A 102 -13.47 -16.45 3.21
C GLY A 102 -13.31 -15.91 4.64
N LEU A 103 -13.53 -14.61 4.80
CA LEU A 103 -13.51 -13.95 6.12
C LEU A 103 -14.61 -14.53 7.05
N LEU A 104 -15.82 -14.69 6.54
CA LEU A 104 -16.93 -15.28 7.31
C LEU A 104 -16.59 -16.70 7.78
N SER A 105 -15.95 -17.50 6.92
CA SER A 105 -15.53 -18.87 7.30
C SER A 105 -14.51 -18.87 8.44
N GLN A 106 -13.54 -17.93 8.40
CA GLN A 106 -12.55 -17.79 9.47
C GLN A 106 -13.19 -17.31 10.76
N LEU A 107 -14.08 -16.32 10.68
CA LEU A 107 -14.85 -15.82 11.83
C LEU A 107 -15.65 -16.95 12.49
N ASN A 108 -16.41 -17.72 11.71
CA ASN A 108 -17.20 -18.83 12.23
C ASN A 108 -16.32 -19.92 12.88
N THR A 109 -15.09 -20.11 12.37
CA THR A 109 -14.14 -21.04 12.97
C THR A 109 -13.59 -20.48 14.29
N GLY A 110 -13.20 -19.20 14.32
CA GLY A 110 -12.62 -18.57 15.49
C GLY A 110 -13.62 -18.26 16.60
N LEU A 111 -14.88 -18.01 16.24
CA LEU A 111 -15.98 -17.78 17.18
C LEU A 111 -16.65 -19.08 17.65
N ALA A 112 -16.21 -20.25 17.14
CA ALA A 112 -16.78 -21.53 17.52
C ALA A 112 -16.67 -21.77 19.03
N GLY A 113 -17.82 -22.05 19.67
CA GLY A 113 -17.89 -22.22 21.13
C GLY A 113 -18.08 -20.93 21.92
N THR A 114 -18.14 -19.78 21.28
CA THR A 114 -18.61 -18.53 21.87
C THR A 114 -20.13 -18.38 21.66
N GLU A 115 -20.75 -17.40 22.31
CA GLU A 115 -22.13 -17.03 22.08
C GLU A 115 -22.31 -15.98 20.97
N ILE A 116 -21.23 -15.65 20.25
CA ILE A 116 -21.24 -14.72 19.13
C ILE A 116 -21.35 -15.52 17.83
N SER A 117 -22.24 -15.10 16.95
CA SER A 117 -22.39 -15.65 15.61
C SER A 117 -22.07 -14.61 14.55
N ALA A 118 -21.56 -15.06 13.41
CA ALA A 118 -21.33 -14.22 12.25
C ALA A 118 -22.17 -14.71 11.06
N SER A 119 -22.76 -13.78 10.32
CA SER A 119 -23.56 -14.06 9.14
C SER A 119 -23.33 -13.05 8.02
N LEU A 120 -23.50 -13.50 6.78
CA LEU A 120 -23.45 -12.63 5.60
C LEU A 120 -24.82 -11.97 5.40
N VAL A 121 -24.80 -10.67 5.20
CA VAL A 121 -25.98 -9.89 4.81
C VAL A 121 -25.60 -9.08 3.57
N THR A 122 -26.50 -9.04 2.59
CA THR A 122 -26.35 -8.19 1.42
C THR A 122 -27.36 -7.06 1.51
N ASP A 123 -26.91 -5.83 1.38
CA ASP A 123 -27.78 -4.66 1.44
C ASP A 123 -28.61 -4.49 0.14
N VAL A 124 -29.47 -3.48 0.13
CA VAL A 124 -30.32 -3.17 -1.04
C VAL A 124 -29.54 -2.72 -2.29
N SER A 125 -28.28 -2.34 -2.11
CA SER A 125 -27.35 -1.96 -3.18
C SER A 125 -26.58 -3.16 -3.73
N GLY A 126 -26.74 -4.34 -3.12
CA GLY A 126 -25.98 -5.55 -3.47
C GLY A 126 -24.62 -5.65 -2.78
N MET A 127 -24.29 -4.71 -1.88
CA MET A 127 -23.01 -4.74 -1.18
C MET A 127 -23.04 -5.76 -0.03
N PRO A 128 -22.01 -6.64 0.05
CA PRO A 128 -21.92 -7.61 1.12
C PRO A 128 -21.49 -6.96 2.44
N SER A 129 -22.00 -7.48 3.52
CA SER A 129 -21.64 -7.09 4.89
C SER A 129 -21.63 -8.32 5.78
N ILE A 130 -20.75 -8.36 6.79
CA ILE A 130 -20.79 -9.36 7.84
C ILE A 130 -21.46 -8.75 9.07
N VAL A 131 -22.50 -9.40 9.55
CA VAL A 131 -23.18 -9.06 10.80
C VAL A 131 -22.76 -10.05 11.87
N LEU A 132 -22.25 -9.50 12.98
CA LEU A 132 -21.94 -10.20 14.21
C LEU A 132 -23.11 -9.99 15.18
N GLU A 133 -23.58 -11.05 15.80
CA GLU A 133 -24.70 -11.02 16.73
C GLU A 133 -24.38 -11.88 17.97
N GLY A 134 -24.67 -11.36 19.13
CA GLY A 134 -24.48 -12.08 20.39
C GLY A 134 -25.19 -11.42 21.55
N PRO A 135 -25.38 -12.16 22.67
CA PRO A 135 -25.93 -11.56 23.88
C PRO A 135 -25.02 -10.42 24.38
N THR A 136 -25.57 -9.47 25.09
CA THR A 136 -24.93 -8.26 25.55
C THR A 136 -23.75 -8.49 26.51
N ASP A 137 -23.66 -9.65 27.11
CA ASP A 137 -22.54 -10.08 27.97
C ASP A 137 -21.42 -10.77 27.17
N ALA A 138 -21.70 -11.32 26.00
CA ALA A 138 -20.71 -11.89 25.10
C ALA A 138 -20.21 -10.85 24.10
N LEU A 139 -21.12 -10.11 23.44
CA LEU A 139 -20.78 -8.99 22.55
C LEU A 139 -21.00 -7.67 23.28
N THR A 140 -20.08 -7.37 24.19
CA THR A 140 -20.14 -6.14 25.01
C THR A 140 -19.93 -4.88 24.17
N ALA A 141 -20.31 -3.71 24.71
CA ALA A 141 -20.08 -2.43 24.05
C ALA A 141 -18.61 -2.20 23.71
N GLU A 142 -17.70 -2.63 24.57
CA GLU A 142 -16.25 -2.51 24.36
C GLU A 142 -15.79 -3.37 23.18
N ILE A 143 -16.22 -4.64 23.12
CA ILE A 143 -15.91 -5.54 22.01
C ILE A 143 -16.53 -5.01 20.71
N ALA A 144 -17.82 -4.68 20.73
CA ALA A 144 -18.53 -4.21 19.53
C ALA A 144 -17.94 -2.92 18.96
N SER A 145 -17.51 -1.97 19.81
CA SER A 145 -16.89 -0.71 19.38
C SER A 145 -15.46 -0.89 18.86
N GLY A 146 -14.79 -1.97 19.24
CA GLY A 146 -13.44 -2.31 18.80
C GLY A 146 -13.41 -3.18 17.53
N ILE A 147 -14.57 -3.60 17.00
CA ILE A 147 -14.62 -4.37 15.75
C ILE A 147 -14.28 -3.44 14.58
N LYS A 148 -13.29 -3.81 13.81
CA LYS A 148 -12.85 -3.05 12.64
C LYS A 148 -12.51 -3.96 11.47
N LEU A 149 -12.70 -3.45 10.27
CA LEU A 149 -12.16 -3.97 9.04
C LEU A 149 -10.93 -3.14 8.68
N SER A 150 -9.81 -3.81 8.48
CA SER A 150 -8.59 -3.22 7.93
C SER A 150 -8.36 -3.84 6.55
N SER A 151 -8.29 -3.02 5.52
CA SER A 151 -7.97 -3.44 4.16
C SER A 151 -6.57 -2.96 3.81
N ARG A 152 -5.80 -3.85 3.23
CA ARG A 152 -4.50 -3.56 2.64
C ARG A 152 -4.67 -3.69 1.13
N GLU A 153 -4.74 -2.57 0.47
CA GLU A 153 -4.93 -2.47 -0.97
C GLU A 153 -3.58 -2.20 -1.64
N LEU A 154 -3.36 -2.81 -2.81
CA LEU A 154 -2.18 -2.60 -3.63
C LEU A 154 -2.57 -1.73 -4.83
N THR A 155 -1.86 -0.64 -5.03
CA THR A 155 -2.03 0.20 -6.21
C THR A 155 -0.76 0.17 -7.04
N ASP A 156 -0.86 -0.39 -8.24
CA ASP A 156 0.21 -0.35 -9.23
C ASP A 156 0.21 0.99 -9.95
N THR A 157 1.33 1.69 -9.90
CA THR A 157 1.53 2.92 -10.66
C THR A 157 2.82 2.81 -11.45
N GLU A 158 2.73 3.06 -12.75
CA GLU A 158 3.88 3.04 -13.65
C GLU A 158 4.14 4.43 -14.24
N MET A 159 5.38 4.92 -14.11
CA MET A 159 5.80 6.19 -14.70
C MET A 159 7.01 5.97 -15.61
N PRO A 160 6.88 6.31 -16.91
CA PRO A 160 8.04 6.31 -17.80
C PRO A 160 9.02 7.43 -17.40
N ALA A 161 10.31 7.19 -17.62
CA ALA A 161 11.31 8.24 -17.49
C ALA A 161 11.03 9.35 -18.49
N MET A 162 11.27 10.58 -18.08
CA MET A 162 11.19 11.73 -18.96
C MET A 162 12.56 12.02 -19.59
N MET A 163 12.58 12.22 -20.90
CA MET A 163 13.78 12.70 -21.56
C MET A 163 14.09 14.11 -21.05
N GLY A 164 15.26 14.29 -20.46
CA GLY A 164 15.80 15.58 -20.09
C GLY A 164 16.47 16.25 -21.29
N ASP A 165 17.74 16.62 -21.18
CA ASP A 165 18.52 17.16 -22.30
C ASP A 165 18.86 16.03 -23.30
N PRO A 166 18.49 16.15 -24.60
CA PRO A 166 18.83 15.13 -25.61
C PRO A 166 20.33 15.04 -25.87
N GLY A 167 21.13 15.93 -25.30
CA GLY A 167 22.57 16.02 -25.53
C GLY A 167 22.93 16.53 -26.92
N MET A 168 24.15 16.94 -27.07
CA MET A 168 24.78 17.29 -28.35
C MET A 168 26.17 16.69 -28.41
N THR A 169 26.82 16.73 -29.57
CA THR A 169 28.19 16.22 -29.70
C THR A 169 29.11 16.82 -28.64
N GLY A 170 29.58 15.98 -27.71
CA GLY A 170 30.40 16.37 -26.57
C GLY A 170 29.66 16.82 -25.31
N MET A 171 28.29 16.76 -25.29
CA MET A 171 27.47 16.97 -24.12
C MET A 171 26.64 15.72 -23.86
N PRO A 172 26.54 15.27 -22.60
CA PRO A 172 25.73 14.09 -22.28
C PRO A 172 24.24 14.35 -22.52
N ALA A 173 23.52 13.30 -22.90
CA ALA A 173 22.06 13.25 -22.81
C ALA A 173 21.65 12.89 -21.37
N THR A 174 20.44 13.28 -20.96
CA THR A 174 19.89 12.96 -19.64
C THR A 174 18.49 12.37 -19.73
N ALA A 175 18.12 11.56 -18.74
CA ALA A 175 16.77 11.07 -18.53
C ALA A 175 16.46 11.13 -17.03
N ASP A 176 15.30 11.64 -16.67
CA ASP A 176 14.85 11.77 -15.28
C ASP A 176 13.79 10.72 -14.96
N ILE A 177 14.02 9.93 -13.91
CA ILE A 177 13.04 9.05 -13.30
C ILE A 177 12.45 9.82 -12.12
N SER A 178 11.20 10.25 -12.22
CA SER A 178 10.54 10.98 -11.15
C SER A 178 10.28 10.06 -9.95
N LEU A 179 10.65 10.53 -8.76
CA LEU A 179 10.40 9.86 -7.48
C LEU A 179 9.22 10.47 -6.72
N GLY A 180 8.38 11.26 -7.39
CA GLY A 180 7.25 11.95 -6.76
C GLY A 180 6.27 11.01 -6.04
N MET A 181 6.26 9.73 -6.38
CA MET A 181 5.45 8.69 -5.71
C MET A 181 5.96 8.34 -4.30
N LEU A 182 7.23 8.63 -3.97
CA LEU A 182 7.81 8.36 -2.66
C LEU A 182 7.45 9.41 -1.59
N HIS A 183 6.65 10.42 -1.95
CA HIS A 183 6.29 11.52 -1.04
C HIS A 183 4.96 11.28 -0.28
N GLY A 184 4.32 10.13 -0.47
CA GLY A 184 3.12 9.71 0.26
C GLY A 184 3.44 9.02 1.59
N ASP A 185 2.43 8.41 2.16
CA ASP A 185 2.61 7.49 3.27
C ASP A 185 3.40 6.27 2.74
N ILE A 186 4.48 5.93 3.40
CA ILE A 186 5.39 4.84 3.05
C ILE A 186 5.09 3.68 4.00
N ASP A 187 4.58 2.58 3.44
CA ASP A 187 4.22 1.40 4.22
C ASP A 187 5.22 0.25 4.02
N VAL A 188 5.51 -0.46 5.11
CA VAL A 188 6.39 -1.63 5.08
C VAL A 188 5.83 -2.69 4.14
N GLY A 189 6.66 -3.13 3.21
CA GLY A 189 6.33 -4.13 2.21
C GLY A 189 5.88 -3.55 0.86
N GLU A 190 5.76 -2.23 0.72
CA GLU A 190 5.69 -1.60 -0.60
C GLU A 190 6.92 -1.96 -1.44
N SER A 191 6.78 -1.91 -2.73
CA SER A 191 7.90 -2.17 -3.62
C SER A 191 7.98 -1.14 -4.73
N HIS A 192 9.20 -0.70 -5.00
CA HIS A 192 9.51 0.24 -6.05
C HIS A 192 10.50 -0.42 -7.00
N THR A 193 10.19 -0.44 -8.27
CA THR A 193 10.93 -1.19 -9.28
C THR A 193 11.35 -0.26 -10.41
N ILE A 194 12.65 -0.17 -10.66
CA ILE A 194 13.16 0.52 -11.84
C ILE A 194 13.50 -0.53 -12.90
N THR A 195 13.00 -0.32 -14.11
CA THR A 195 13.36 -1.12 -15.28
C THR A 195 14.26 -0.27 -16.18
N ILE A 196 15.42 -0.81 -16.58
CA ILE A 196 16.36 -0.18 -17.50
C ILE A 196 16.87 -1.25 -18.48
N ALA A 197 16.69 -1.01 -19.77
CA ALA A 197 17.11 -1.93 -20.83
C ALA A 197 16.61 -3.39 -20.62
N GLY A 198 15.44 -3.54 -20.05
CA GLY A 198 14.83 -4.85 -19.74
C GLY A 198 15.34 -5.51 -18.46
N GLU A 199 16.32 -4.93 -17.77
CA GLU A 199 16.72 -5.36 -16.43
C GLU A 199 15.85 -4.70 -15.37
N ILE A 200 15.49 -5.48 -14.33
CA ILE A 200 14.51 -5.10 -13.31
C ILE A 200 15.21 -5.02 -11.95
N PHE A 201 15.11 -3.88 -11.29
CA PHE A 201 15.70 -3.60 -9.97
C PHE A 201 14.60 -3.21 -9.00
N THR A 202 14.34 -4.05 -8.01
CA THR A 202 13.28 -3.82 -7.03
C THR A 202 13.86 -3.51 -5.65
N TYR A 203 13.35 -2.47 -5.02
CA TYR A 203 13.53 -2.14 -3.61
C TYR A 203 12.23 -2.41 -2.87
N THR A 204 12.28 -3.17 -1.79
CA THR A 204 11.12 -3.40 -0.91
C THR A 204 11.29 -2.58 0.36
N VAL A 205 10.27 -1.82 0.72
CA VAL A 205 10.26 -0.94 1.88
C VAL A 205 10.33 -1.75 3.18
N GLU A 206 11.28 -1.41 4.03
CA GLU A 206 11.49 -1.99 5.35
C GLU A 206 10.99 -1.02 6.45
N ALA A 207 10.96 -1.51 7.70
CA ALA A 207 10.64 -0.67 8.84
C ALA A 207 11.65 0.48 8.98
N ASP A 208 11.15 1.67 9.28
CA ASP A 208 11.93 2.91 9.42
C ASP A 208 12.53 3.48 8.12
N ASP A 209 12.15 2.94 6.96
CA ASP A 209 12.52 3.53 5.68
C ASP A 209 11.90 4.92 5.50
N THR A 210 12.64 5.76 4.80
CA THR A 210 12.23 7.10 4.38
C THR A 210 12.30 7.18 2.85
N ALA A 211 11.65 8.17 2.26
CA ALA A 211 11.78 8.43 0.82
C ALA A 211 13.25 8.53 0.38
N GLU A 212 14.11 9.11 1.23
CA GLU A 212 15.55 9.22 0.97
C GLU A 212 16.26 7.86 0.99
N SER A 213 15.95 6.97 1.96
CA SER A 213 16.56 5.62 2.01
C SER A 213 16.14 4.78 0.81
N ILE A 214 14.87 4.85 0.41
CA ILE A 214 14.34 4.16 -0.77
C ILE A 214 15.01 4.66 -2.05
N ALA A 215 15.08 5.99 -2.22
CA ALA A 215 15.74 6.60 -3.38
C ALA A 215 17.22 6.22 -3.48
N ASN A 216 17.93 6.20 -2.36
CA ASN A 216 19.33 5.76 -2.31
C ASN A 216 19.47 4.25 -2.60
N GLY A 217 18.55 3.42 -2.11
CA GLY A 217 18.52 1.99 -2.41
C GLY A 217 18.32 1.74 -3.91
N LEU A 218 17.34 2.39 -4.51
CA LEU A 218 17.08 2.32 -5.96
C LEU A 218 18.30 2.83 -6.77
N LEU A 219 18.88 3.97 -6.40
CA LEU A 219 20.08 4.49 -7.04
C LEU A 219 21.25 3.51 -6.97
N GLY A 220 21.42 2.85 -5.81
CA GLY A 220 22.46 1.83 -5.64
C GLY A 220 22.31 0.68 -6.63
N HIS A 221 21.09 0.18 -6.85
CA HIS A 221 20.79 -0.85 -7.84
C HIS A 221 21.06 -0.37 -9.27
N VAL A 222 20.57 0.83 -9.61
CA VAL A 222 20.79 1.43 -10.94
C VAL A 222 22.28 1.63 -11.22
N THR A 223 23.03 2.16 -10.25
CA THR A 223 24.47 2.39 -10.39
C THR A 223 25.23 1.07 -10.58
N ALA A 224 24.83 0.00 -9.88
CA ALA A 224 25.42 -1.32 -10.02
C ALA A 224 25.16 -1.91 -11.42
N ALA A 225 23.95 -1.72 -11.95
CA ALA A 225 23.58 -2.16 -13.30
C ALA A 225 24.36 -1.42 -14.40
N LEU A 226 24.57 -0.14 -14.21
CA LEU A 226 25.28 0.70 -15.16
C LEU A 226 26.81 0.58 -15.05
N ALA A 227 27.32 -0.22 -14.10
CA ALA A 227 28.75 -0.37 -13.88
C ALA A 227 29.46 -0.92 -15.13
N GLY A 228 30.48 -0.23 -15.58
CA GLY A 228 31.25 -0.58 -16.78
C GLY A 228 30.66 -0.03 -18.09
N THR A 229 29.55 0.69 -18.04
CA THR A 229 29.02 1.45 -19.17
C THR A 229 29.54 2.91 -19.14
N SER A 230 29.24 3.66 -20.19
CA SER A 230 29.45 5.11 -20.24
C SER A 230 28.37 5.95 -19.59
N ILE A 231 27.35 5.28 -19.02
CA ILE A 231 26.15 5.89 -18.42
C ILE A 231 26.35 5.95 -16.90
N SER A 232 25.89 7.02 -16.28
CA SER A 232 25.91 7.25 -14.84
C SER A 232 24.51 7.62 -14.32
N ALA A 233 24.28 7.40 -13.03
CA ALA A 233 23.06 7.81 -12.35
C ALA A 233 23.39 8.59 -11.08
N SER A 234 22.55 9.57 -10.75
CA SER A 234 22.65 10.39 -9.53
C SER A 234 21.27 10.84 -9.06
N LEU A 235 21.14 11.17 -7.76
CA LEU A 235 19.94 11.83 -7.24
C LEU A 235 19.96 13.31 -7.63
N LYS A 236 18.75 13.84 -7.87
CA LYS A 236 18.51 15.23 -8.29
C LYS A 236 17.54 15.91 -7.32
#